data_0151785c8a0af0f75729e67bb73c1f2f
#
_entry.id   0151785c8a0af0f75729e67bb73c1f2f
#
_cell.length_a   1.000
_cell.length_b   1.000
_cell.length_c   1.000
_cell.angle_alpha   90.00
_cell.angle_beta   90.00
_cell.angle_gamma   90.00
#
_symmetry.space_group_name_H-M   'P 1'
#
loop_
_entity.id
_entity.type
_entity.pdbx_description
1 polymer ?
#
loop_
_entity_poly.entity_id
_entity_poly.type
_entity_poly.pdbx_seq_one_letter_code
_entity_poly.pdbx_strand_id
1 'polypeptide(L)'
;MESLAVERPMTPEEFKKFYPRLLRWIDCTLRAYAENARTVVSRGFPRLPLYFSTETLISAKVVLVDKLPIPPLSSWGLTRFADFERGTFDGITYLNTFFIKRNDLRNEAIYFHELIHVVQWRILGPEQFLRSYADGLEQVGACQGAGPGNTV
;
A
#
# COMPACT_ATOMS: atom_id res chain seq x y z
N MET A 1 12.80 26.82 -2.68
CA MET A 1 12.34 26.46 -2.69
C MET A 1 11.45 26.21 -2.76
N GLU A 2 11.05 26.33 -2.81
CA GLU A 2 10.17 26.19 -2.84
C GLU A 2 9.53 25.45 -2.77
N SER A 3 9.35 25.06 -2.84
CA SER A 3 8.78 24.29 -2.84
C SER A 3 8.07 23.91 -2.10
N LEU A 4 8.03 23.97 -1.50
CA LEU A 4 7.42 23.71 -0.66
C LEU A 4 6.20 23.74 -0.72
N ALA A 5 6.13 24.30 -0.52
CA ALA A 5 5.01 24.66 -0.34
C ALA A 5 4.07 24.18 -1.18
N VAL A 6 4.30 24.02 -1.95
CA VAL A 6 3.56 23.75 -2.81
C VAL A 6 2.81 22.60 -2.78
N GLU A 7 2.71 21.98 -1.78
CA GLU A 7 2.03 20.87 -1.71
C GLU A 7 0.61 21.06 -1.68
N ARG A 8 -0.05 21.33 -2.68
CA ARG A 8 -1.48 21.38 -2.74
C ARG A 8 -2.04 19.97 -2.94
N PRO A 9 -3.25 19.69 -2.46
CA PRO A 9 -3.85 18.39 -2.68
C PRO A 9 -4.02 18.08 -4.16
N MET A 10 -4.00 16.82 -4.50
CA MET A 10 -4.22 16.40 -5.87
C MET A 10 -5.65 16.75 -6.26
N THR A 11 -5.80 17.40 -7.41
CA THR A 11 -7.13 17.72 -7.89
C THR A 11 -7.81 16.49 -8.46
N PRO A 12 -9.15 16.50 -8.54
CA PRO A 12 -9.86 15.39 -9.18
C PRO A 12 -9.41 15.16 -10.61
N GLU A 13 -9.08 16.23 -11.33
CA GLU A 13 -8.62 16.07 -12.70
C GLU A 13 -7.27 15.38 -12.77
N GLU A 14 -6.38 15.75 -11.86
CA GLU A 14 -5.09 15.07 -11.79
C GLU A 14 -5.26 13.60 -11.47
N PHE A 15 -6.13 13.30 -10.51
CA PHE A 15 -6.37 11.93 -10.11
C PHE A 15 -6.93 11.13 -11.29
N LYS A 16 -7.89 11.70 -12.02
CA LYS A 16 -8.48 11.01 -13.16
C LYS A 16 -7.45 10.67 -14.21
N LYS A 17 -6.44 11.50 -14.35
CA LYS A 17 -5.43 11.27 -15.36
C LYS A 17 -4.55 10.08 -15.03
N PHE A 18 -4.12 9.96 -13.79
CA PHE A 18 -3.15 8.91 -13.50
C PHE A 18 -3.78 7.65 -12.94
N TYR A 19 -5.02 7.69 -12.49
CA TYR A 19 -5.65 6.54 -11.88
C TYR A 19 -5.66 5.31 -12.79
N PRO A 20 -6.06 5.39 -14.06
CA PRO A 20 -6.02 4.19 -14.90
C PRO A 20 -4.61 3.62 -15.06
N ARG A 21 -3.62 4.50 -15.13
CA ARG A 21 -2.23 4.04 -15.26
C ARG A 21 -1.78 3.33 -13.99
N LEU A 22 -2.18 3.86 -12.85
CA LEU A 22 -1.85 3.24 -11.59
C LEU A 22 -2.51 1.88 -11.46
N LEU A 23 -3.78 1.78 -11.85
CA LEU A 23 -4.46 0.49 -11.82
C LEU A 23 -3.80 -0.54 -12.72
N ARG A 24 -3.37 -0.13 -13.90
CA ARG A 24 -2.66 -1.06 -14.79
C ARG A 24 -1.34 -1.50 -14.16
N TRP A 25 -0.64 -0.57 -13.52
CA TRP A 25 0.61 -0.92 -12.87
C TRP A 25 0.36 -1.92 -11.74
N ILE A 26 -0.68 -1.69 -10.95
CA ILE A 26 -1.03 -2.60 -9.87
C ILE A 26 -1.36 -3.98 -10.44
N ASP A 27 -2.18 -4.03 -11.48
CA ASP A 27 -2.57 -5.30 -12.08
C ASP A 27 -1.36 -6.06 -12.60
N CYS A 28 -0.47 -5.37 -13.29
CA CYS A 28 0.74 -6.00 -13.80
C CYS A 28 1.64 -6.49 -12.67
N THR A 29 1.73 -5.72 -11.60
CA THR A 29 2.55 -6.11 -10.46
C THR A 29 1.99 -7.36 -9.80
N LEU A 30 0.68 -7.40 -9.58
CA LEU A 30 0.09 -8.57 -8.94
C LEU A 30 0.23 -9.81 -9.81
N ARG A 31 0.12 -9.65 -11.12
CA ARG A 31 0.32 -10.78 -12.01
C ARG A 31 1.76 -11.27 -11.98
N ALA A 32 2.71 -10.34 -11.92
CA ALA A 32 4.11 -10.71 -11.90
C ALA A 32 4.49 -11.53 -10.66
N TYR A 33 3.79 -11.31 -9.55
CA TYR A 33 4.10 -12.00 -8.31
C TYR A 33 3.10 -13.11 -7.98
N ALA A 34 2.19 -13.44 -8.89
CA ALA A 34 1.11 -14.37 -8.59
C ALA A 34 1.61 -15.72 -8.09
N GLU A 35 2.71 -16.19 -8.64
CA GLU A 35 3.22 -17.50 -8.25
C GLU A 35 3.89 -17.48 -6.89
N ASN A 36 4.24 -16.30 -6.40
CA ASN A 36 4.88 -16.17 -5.10
C ASN A 36 3.90 -15.82 -4.00
N ALA A 37 2.65 -15.56 -4.35
CA ALA A 37 1.65 -15.16 -3.37
C ALA A 37 1.14 -16.38 -2.60
N ARG A 38 0.95 -16.19 -1.30
CA ARG A 38 0.42 -17.23 -0.43
C ARG A 38 -0.72 -16.67 0.37
N THR A 39 -1.70 -17.50 0.69
CA THR A 39 -2.81 -17.00 1.50
C THR A 39 -2.33 -16.68 2.90
N VAL A 40 -2.93 -15.65 3.48
CA VAL A 40 -2.56 -15.26 4.84
C VAL A 40 -2.92 -16.37 5.82
N VAL A 41 -4.04 -17.06 5.59
CA VAL A 41 -4.46 -18.12 6.48
C VAL A 41 -3.39 -19.21 6.58
N SER A 42 -2.62 -19.42 5.53
CA SER A 42 -1.60 -20.48 5.53
C SER A 42 -0.44 -20.18 6.47
N ARG A 43 -0.33 -18.94 6.94
CA ARG A 43 0.76 -18.59 7.87
C ARG A 43 0.49 -19.06 9.29
N GLY A 44 -0.77 -19.33 9.63
CA GLY A 44 -1.09 -19.94 10.91
C GLY A 44 -0.94 -19.02 12.12
N PHE A 45 -1.07 -17.73 11.94
CA PHE A 45 -0.99 -16.82 13.07
C PHE A 45 -2.22 -16.97 13.98
N PRO A 46 -2.01 -17.14 15.28
CA PRO A 46 -3.14 -17.46 16.15
C PRO A 46 -4.05 -16.30 16.48
N ARG A 47 -3.58 -15.06 16.40
CA ARG A 47 -4.39 -13.92 16.80
C ARG A 47 -5.14 -13.26 15.67
N LEU A 48 -4.70 -13.44 14.42
CA LEU A 48 -5.40 -12.82 13.31
C LEU A 48 -6.87 -13.23 13.22
N PRO A 49 -7.24 -14.49 13.47
CA PRO A 49 -8.66 -14.87 13.42
C PRO A 49 -9.53 -14.16 14.45
N LEU A 50 -8.94 -13.56 15.47
CA LEU A 50 -9.70 -12.79 16.44
C LEU A 50 -10.19 -11.47 15.89
N TYR A 51 -9.54 -10.97 14.84
CA TYR A 51 -9.83 -9.65 14.31
C TYR A 51 -10.34 -9.66 12.87
N PHE A 52 -10.09 -10.73 12.13
CA PHE A 52 -10.48 -10.79 10.73
C PHE A 52 -11.27 -12.05 10.47
N SER A 53 -12.22 -11.95 9.56
CA SER A 53 -13.05 -13.11 9.22
C SER A 53 -12.21 -14.17 8.50
N THR A 54 -12.68 -15.40 8.58
CA THR A 54 -12.04 -16.49 7.86
C THR A 54 -11.97 -16.18 6.37
N GLU A 55 -13.03 -15.60 5.83
CA GLU A 55 -13.07 -15.25 4.43
C GLU A 55 -11.96 -14.26 4.08
N THR A 56 -11.74 -13.26 4.92
CA THR A 56 -10.67 -12.31 4.69
C THR A 56 -9.31 -12.99 4.70
N LEU A 57 -9.10 -13.88 5.68
CA LEU A 57 -7.80 -14.53 5.81
C LEU A 57 -7.52 -15.51 4.67
N ILE A 58 -8.58 -16.09 4.09
CA ILE A 58 -8.43 -16.96 2.94
C ILE A 58 -8.19 -16.20 1.66
N SER A 59 -8.88 -15.08 1.48
CA SER A 59 -8.77 -14.32 0.23
C SER A 59 -7.56 -13.40 0.19
N ALA A 60 -7.06 -12.96 1.33
CA ALA A 60 -5.90 -12.08 1.35
C ALA A 60 -4.62 -12.87 1.11
N LYS A 61 -3.69 -12.24 0.39
CA LYS A 61 -2.44 -12.89 0.03
C LYS A 61 -1.25 -12.05 0.44
N VAL A 62 -0.18 -12.72 0.77
CA VAL A 62 1.07 -12.08 1.16
C VAL A 62 2.18 -12.54 0.22
N VAL A 63 3.03 -11.59 -0.16
CA VAL A 63 4.20 -11.87 -0.99
C VAL A 63 5.42 -11.37 -0.23
N LEU A 64 6.41 -12.22 -0.08
CA LEU A 64 7.66 -11.85 0.58
C LEU A 64 8.65 -11.36 -0.46
N VAL A 65 9.21 -10.19 -0.25
CA VAL A 65 10.12 -9.59 -1.21
C VAL A 65 11.33 -9.01 -0.50
N ASP A 66 12.39 -8.77 -1.26
CA ASP A 66 13.53 -8.05 -0.75
C ASP A 66 13.31 -6.55 -0.85
N LYS A 67 12.58 -6.13 -1.88
CA LYS A 67 12.27 -4.72 -2.08
C LYS A 67 10.81 -4.59 -2.42
N LEU A 68 10.13 -3.71 -1.71
CA LEU A 68 8.70 -3.50 -1.94
C LEU A 68 8.45 -2.89 -3.31
N PRO A 69 7.45 -3.38 -4.05
CA PRO A 69 7.12 -2.80 -5.34
C PRO A 69 6.34 -1.50 -5.17
N ILE A 70 6.95 -0.40 -5.55
CA ILE A 70 6.37 0.94 -5.44
C ILE A 70 6.19 1.50 -6.84
N PRO A 71 5.02 2.06 -7.17
CA PRO A 71 4.82 2.61 -8.51
C PRO A 71 5.75 3.80 -8.74
N PRO A 72 6.29 3.93 -9.95
CA PRO A 72 7.24 5.01 -10.24
C PRO A 72 6.51 6.31 -10.55
N LEU A 73 5.84 6.87 -9.55
CA LEU A 73 4.98 8.02 -9.73
C LEU A 73 5.71 9.24 -10.27
N SER A 74 6.94 9.47 -9.81
CA SER A 74 7.67 10.64 -10.28
C SER A 74 7.99 10.52 -11.77
N SER A 75 8.22 9.31 -12.27
CA SER A 75 8.48 9.14 -13.70
C SER A 75 7.22 9.35 -14.53
N TRP A 76 6.06 9.35 -13.90
CA TRP A 76 4.79 9.64 -14.57
C TRP A 76 4.43 11.12 -14.47
N GLY A 77 5.36 11.94 -14.00
CA GLY A 77 5.10 13.36 -13.86
C GLY A 77 4.57 13.78 -12.49
N LEU A 78 4.43 12.84 -11.58
CA LEU A 78 3.91 13.13 -10.24
C LEU A 78 5.07 13.32 -9.28
N THR A 79 5.87 14.34 -9.53
CA THR A 79 7.11 14.53 -8.78
C THR A 79 6.88 14.82 -7.31
N ARG A 80 5.69 15.27 -6.95
CA ARG A 80 5.38 15.50 -5.54
C ARG A 80 5.42 14.23 -4.72
N PHE A 81 5.34 13.07 -5.36
CA PHE A 81 5.39 11.80 -4.65
C PHE A 81 6.77 11.17 -4.68
N ALA A 82 7.79 11.91 -5.07
CA ALA A 82 9.15 11.35 -5.12
C ALA A 82 9.60 10.87 -3.74
N ASP A 83 9.23 11.59 -2.70
CA ASP A 83 9.61 11.17 -1.36
C ASP A 83 8.93 9.87 -0.95
N PHE A 84 7.69 9.69 -1.39
CA PHE A 84 7.01 8.43 -1.14
C PHE A 84 7.76 7.27 -1.80
N GLU A 85 8.22 7.46 -3.03
CA GLU A 85 8.93 6.39 -3.71
C GLU A 85 10.23 6.01 -3.01
N ARG A 86 10.86 6.98 -2.37
CA ARG A 86 12.11 6.72 -1.67
C ARG A 86 11.90 6.34 -0.22
N GLY A 87 10.66 6.39 0.25
CA GLY A 87 10.37 6.10 1.64
C GLY A 87 10.65 4.65 1.99
N THR A 88 10.93 4.43 3.27
CA THR A 88 11.11 3.08 3.75
C THR A 88 9.82 2.65 4.39
N PHE A 89 9.14 1.74 3.75
CA PHE A 89 7.90 1.18 4.26
C PHE A 89 8.15 -0.26 4.69
N ASP A 90 7.42 -0.69 5.70
CA ASP A 90 7.51 -2.09 6.13
C ASP A 90 6.68 -3.00 5.26
N GLY A 91 5.65 -2.47 4.64
CA GLY A 91 4.81 -3.24 3.74
C GLY A 91 3.98 -2.33 2.88
N ILE A 92 3.34 -2.90 1.88
CA ILE A 92 2.43 -2.14 1.02
C ILE A 92 1.36 -3.09 0.52
N THR A 93 0.13 -2.58 0.43
CA THR A 93 -1.02 -3.38 0.04
C THR A 93 -1.63 -2.86 -1.26
N TYR A 94 -1.91 -3.79 -2.16
CA TYR A 94 -2.65 -3.50 -3.40
C TYR A 94 -3.81 -4.48 -3.48
N LEU A 95 -5.01 -3.97 -3.34
CA LEU A 95 -6.24 -4.78 -3.37
C LEU A 95 -6.23 -5.81 -2.26
N ASN A 96 -6.18 -7.09 -2.58
CA ASN A 96 -6.21 -8.14 -1.58
C ASN A 96 -4.83 -8.74 -1.30
N THR A 97 -3.78 -8.14 -1.85
CA THR A 97 -2.43 -8.69 -1.76
C THR A 97 -1.51 -7.66 -1.13
N PHE A 98 -0.72 -8.08 -0.16
CA PHE A 98 0.27 -7.16 0.38
C PHE A 98 1.66 -7.78 0.30
N PHE A 99 2.62 -6.88 0.25
CA PHE A 99 4.04 -7.22 0.13
C PHE A 99 4.73 -6.80 1.39
N ILE A 100 5.54 -7.69 1.95
CA ILE A 100 6.36 -7.38 3.12
C ILE A 100 7.74 -7.93 2.87
N LYS A 101 8.70 -7.46 3.66
CA LYS A 101 10.07 -7.91 3.48
C LYS A 101 10.25 -9.29 4.08
N ARG A 102 11.18 -10.06 3.53
CA ARG A 102 11.36 -11.44 3.92
C ARG A 102 11.64 -11.62 5.41
N ASN A 103 12.34 -10.66 6.00
CA ASN A 103 12.65 -10.76 7.42
C ASN A 103 11.43 -10.68 8.31
N ASP A 104 10.32 -10.19 7.77
CA ASP A 104 9.09 -10.03 8.53
C ASP A 104 8.12 -11.18 8.37
N LEU A 105 8.58 -12.29 7.82
CA LEU A 105 7.75 -13.46 7.58
C LEU A 105 6.94 -13.86 8.82
N ARG A 106 7.50 -13.75 10.00
CA ARG A 106 6.82 -14.17 11.23
C ARG A 106 6.35 -13.00 12.08
N ASN A 107 6.30 -11.80 11.52
CA ASN A 107 5.90 -10.63 12.27
C ASN A 107 4.40 -10.41 12.14
N GLU A 108 3.64 -10.98 13.08
CA GLU A 108 2.19 -10.92 13.03
C GLU A 108 1.66 -9.49 13.01
N ALA A 109 2.36 -8.57 13.67
CA ALA A 109 1.90 -7.17 13.71
C ALA A 109 1.87 -6.54 12.33
N ILE A 110 2.83 -6.85 11.48
CA ILE A 110 2.83 -6.33 10.12
C ILE A 110 1.69 -6.93 9.32
N TYR A 111 1.43 -8.23 9.48
CA TYR A 111 0.28 -8.84 8.82
C TYR A 111 -1.00 -8.15 9.25
N PHE A 112 -1.14 -7.89 10.55
CA PHE A 112 -2.33 -7.21 11.06
C PHE A 112 -2.50 -5.85 10.39
N HIS A 113 -1.41 -5.09 10.34
CA HIS A 113 -1.44 -3.74 9.75
C HIS A 113 -1.86 -3.78 8.29
N GLU A 114 -1.25 -4.68 7.52
CA GLU A 114 -1.55 -4.74 6.09
C GLU A 114 -2.93 -5.30 5.82
N LEU A 115 -3.42 -6.21 6.68
CA LEU A 115 -4.76 -6.73 6.51
C LEU A 115 -5.82 -5.65 6.72
N ILE A 116 -5.55 -4.68 7.58
CA ILE A 116 -6.46 -3.55 7.70
C ILE A 116 -6.60 -2.84 6.37
N HIS A 117 -5.50 -2.66 5.65
CA HIS A 117 -5.56 -2.05 4.33
C HIS A 117 -6.30 -2.92 3.32
N VAL A 118 -6.15 -4.24 3.40
CA VAL A 118 -6.93 -5.13 2.54
C VAL A 118 -8.43 -4.90 2.75
N VAL A 119 -8.84 -4.79 4.01
CA VAL A 119 -10.25 -4.54 4.32
C VAL A 119 -10.68 -3.17 3.80
N GLN A 120 -9.83 -2.15 3.95
CA GLN A 120 -10.13 -0.82 3.45
C GLN A 120 -10.29 -0.80 1.93
N TRP A 121 -9.39 -1.47 1.21
CA TRP A 121 -9.52 -1.58 -0.24
C TRP A 121 -10.86 -2.21 -0.62
N ARG A 122 -11.25 -3.25 0.10
CA ARG A 122 -12.48 -3.95 -0.23
C ARG A 122 -13.72 -3.09 0.04
N ILE A 123 -13.72 -2.39 1.16
CA ILE A 123 -14.87 -1.59 1.55
C ILE A 123 -15.00 -0.34 0.69
N LEU A 124 -13.89 0.35 0.45
CA LEU A 124 -13.93 1.62 -0.27
C LEU A 124 -13.91 1.45 -1.78
N GLY A 125 -13.33 0.36 -2.26
CA GLY A 125 -13.08 0.18 -3.68
C GLY A 125 -11.81 0.90 -4.11
N PRO A 126 -11.26 0.51 -5.27
CA PRO A 126 -9.94 1.03 -5.67
C PRO A 126 -9.89 2.53 -5.83
N GLU A 127 -10.90 3.12 -6.45
CA GLU A 127 -10.83 4.56 -6.72
C GLU A 127 -10.86 5.34 -5.43
N GLN A 128 -11.78 5.03 -4.53
CA GLN A 128 -11.89 5.79 -3.30
C GLN A 128 -10.73 5.51 -2.37
N PHE A 129 -10.26 4.27 -2.30
CA PHE A 129 -9.10 3.97 -1.48
C PHE A 129 -7.89 4.76 -1.95
N LEU A 130 -7.64 4.76 -3.25
CA LEU A 130 -6.46 5.45 -3.77
C LEU A 130 -6.58 6.97 -3.63
N ARG A 131 -7.79 7.49 -3.78
CA ARG A 131 -7.98 8.92 -3.57
C ARG A 131 -7.70 9.31 -2.13
N SER A 132 -8.22 8.54 -1.19
CA SER A 132 -7.98 8.80 0.22
C SER A 132 -6.51 8.61 0.58
N TYR A 133 -5.88 7.61 -0.01
CA TYR A 133 -4.50 7.33 0.24
C TYR A 133 -3.61 8.46 -0.28
N ALA A 134 -3.93 9.01 -1.45
CA ALA A 134 -3.17 10.12 -2.00
C ALA A 134 -3.24 11.33 -1.08
N ASP A 135 -4.44 11.63 -0.57
CA ASP A 135 -4.58 12.72 0.39
C ASP A 135 -3.79 12.44 1.66
N GLY A 136 -3.85 11.21 2.13
CA GLY A 136 -3.11 10.82 3.32
C GLY A 136 -1.62 10.88 3.13
N LEU A 137 -1.14 10.53 1.96
CA LEU A 137 0.29 10.60 1.67
C LEU A 137 0.81 12.01 1.73
N GLU A 138 0.04 12.96 1.26
CA GLU A 138 0.47 14.34 1.34
C GLU A 138 0.56 14.79 2.78
N GLN A 139 -0.39 14.36 3.62
CA GLN A 139 -0.33 14.69 5.03
C GLN A 139 0.82 13.99 5.73
N VAL A 140 1.05 12.74 5.40
CA VAL A 140 2.14 11.99 5.99
C VAL A 140 3.47 12.60 5.55
N GLY A 141 3.56 13.03 4.31
CA GLY A 141 4.76 13.69 3.84
C GLY A 141 5.09 14.91 4.67
N ALA A 142 4.07 15.66 5.05
CA ALA A 142 4.28 16.83 5.88
C ALA A 142 4.72 16.46 7.29
N CYS A 143 4.34 15.30 7.76
CA CYS A 143 4.65 14.87 9.11
C CYS A 143 5.70 13.78 9.15
N GLN A 144 6.46 13.66 8.10
CA GLN A 144 7.27 12.52 7.93
C GLN A 144 8.30 12.32 8.98
N GLY A 145 8.71 13.34 9.63
CA GLY A 145 9.67 13.18 10.68
C GLY A 145 9.08 12.67 11.97
N ALA A 146 7.80 12.49 12.02
CA ALA A 146 7.15 12.31 13.29
C ALA A 146 7.37 10.95 13.90
N GLY A 147 7.90 10.02 13.24
CA GLY A 147 8.19 8.82 13.93
C GLY A 147 7.71 7.59 13.23
N PRO A 148 8.15 6.49 13.74
CA PRO A 148 8.03 5.26 13.02
C PRO A 148 6.63 4.69 12.95
N GLY A 149 5.75 5.09 13.68
CA GLY A 149 4.46 4.45 13.64
C GLY A 149 3.50 4.98 12.65
N ASN A 150 3.93 5.91 11.85
CA ASN A 150 3.03 6.60 11.01
C ASN A 150 2.81 6.01 9.68
N THR A 151 3.27 4.89 9.40
CA THR A 151 2.97 4.33 8.13
C THR A 151 1.55 3.95 8.09
N VAL A 152 0.94 4.17 7.03
CA VAL A 152 -0.45 3.88 6.95
C VAL A 152 -0.70 2.58 6.30
#